data_c4cc07d92ec003811263f97878c573c6
#
_entry.id   c4cc07d92ec003811263f97878c573c6
#
_cell.length_a   1.000
_cell.length_b   1.000
_cell.length_c   1.000
_cell.angle_alpha   90.00
_cell.angle_beta   90.00
_cell.angle_gamma   90.00
#
_symmetry.space_group_name_H-M   'P 1'
#
loop_
_entity.id
_entity.type
_entity.pdbx_description
1 polymer ?
#
loop_
_entity_poly.entity_id
_entity_poly.type
_entity_poly.pdbx_seq_one_letter_code
_entity_poly.pdbx_strand_id
1 'polypeptide(L)'
;MISRIFIIVFSLLFTFSFSQKKKKAKNLLAEIHRYQHGEINTSYKPIPLQKRVSRFPFDKTTKVKIIFYNLNYKGAKGYTPPPPPVTKQDSINLKTYYENLKKYKSVEIKDLIKDINPKGIQESKTLNLTEISELSDVLYNTCHKYYVSYTSQSGCFFPRNAILFYDESDRVFAYFEICFECSGIESFPKDMMDSFEACEFLYPDLEKFFKNKGLTTEYVP
;
A
#
# COMPACT_ATOMS: atom_id res chain seq x y z
N MET A 1 -41.12 37.85 40.69
CA MET A 1 -40.18 36.72 40.96
C MET A 1 -39.99 35.81 39.77
N ILE A 2 -40.95 35.56 38.92
CA ILE A 2 -40.87 34.64 37.78
C ILE A 2 -39.80 35.07 36.73
N SER A 3 -39.65 36.39 36.47
CA SER A 3 -38.70 36.91 35.47
C SER A 3 -37.22 36.64 35.80
N ARG A 4 -36.82 36.61 37.06
CA ARG A 4 -35.40 36.35 37.45
C ARG A 4 -35.03 34.88 37.34
N ILE A 5 -35.95 33.96 37.51
CA ILE A 5 -35.74 32.52 37.36
C ILE A 5 -35.50 32.17 35.89
N PHE A 6 -36.24 32.80 34.96
CA PHE A 6 -36.06 32.58 33.51
C PHE A 6 -34.66 33.00 33.01
N ILE A 7 -34.09 34.10 33.52
CA ILE A 7 -32.76 34.58 33.15
C ILE A 7 -31.69 33.61 33.61
N ILE A 8 -31.81 33.06 34.82
CA ILE A 8 -30.84 32.10 35.36
C ILE A 8 -30.86 30.78 34.59
N VAL A 9 -32.03 30.27 34.26
CA VAL A 9 -32.18 29.02 33.48
C VAL A 9 -31.60 29.20 32.05
N PHE A 10 -31.87 30.35 31.43
CA PHE A 10 -31.35 30.65 30.08
C PHE A 10 -29.83 30.81 30.06
N SER A 11 -29.23 31.44 31.05
CA SER A 11 -27.76 31.56 31.16
C SER A 11 -27.07 30.20 31.41
N LEU A 12 -27.69 29.31 32.22
CA LEU A 12 -27.17 27.95 32.42
C LEU A 12 -27.22 27.12 31.15
N LEU A 13 -28.27 27.19 30.37
CA LEU A 13 -28.37 26.49 29.07
C LEU A 13 -27.30 26.96 28.05
N PHE A 14 -26.98 28.27 28.03
CA PHE A 14 -25.95 28.81 27.18
C PHE A 14 -24.54 28.31 27.59
N THR A 15 -24.23 28.27 28.88
CA THR A 15 -22.92 27.79 29.37
C THR A 15 -22.72 26.31 29.09
N PHE A 16 -23.73 25.47 29.19
CA PHE A 16 -23.70 24.06 28.83
C PHE A 16 -23.46 23.86 27.35
N SER A 17 -24.08 24.62 26.47
CA SER A 17 -23.92 24.55 25.02
C SER A 17 -22.50 24.94 24.59
N PHE A 18 -21.90 25.97 25.18
CA PHE A 18 -20.50 26.38 24.90
C PHE A 18 -19.50 25.37 25.41
N SER A 19 -19.71 24.76 26.57
CA SER A 19 -18.86 23.73 27.15
C SER A 19 -18.80 22.47 26.26
N GLN A 20 -19.95 22.02 25.74
CA GLN A 20 -20.02 20.87 24.83
C GLN A 20 -19.32 21.14 23.49
N LYS A 21 -19.47 22.34 22.91
CA LYS A 21 -18.79 22.72 21.67
C LYS A 21 -17.26 22.76 21.85
N LYS A 22 -16.74 23.31 22.96
CA LYS A 22 -15.32 23.32 23.27
C LYS A 22 -14.74 21.92 23.47
N LYS A 23 -15.48 21.04 24.15
CA LYS A 23 -15.06 19.64 24.35
C LYS A 23 -15.00 18.87 23.04
N LYS A 24 -15.98 19.06 22.14
CA LYS A 24 -16.02 18.45 20.81
C LYS A 24 -14.87 18.94 19.93
N ALA A 25 -14.56 20.24 19.92
CA ALA A 25 -13.44 20.81 19.17
C ALA A 25 -12.07 20.31 19.70
N LYS A 26 -11.89 20.23 21.02
CA LYS A 26 -10.66 19.69 21.61
C LYS A 26 -10.44 18.22 21.28
N ASN A 27 -11.51 17.42 21.26
CA ASN A 27 -11.43 16.01 20.86
C ASN A 27 -11.07 15.87 19.38
N LEU A 28 -11.65 16.69 18.49
CA LEU A 28 -11.34 16.69 17.08
C LEU A 28 -9.86 17.07 16.80
N LEU A 29 -9.34 18.09 17.47
CA LEU A 29 -7.93 18.48 17.33
C LEU A 29 -6.97 17.39 17.84
N ALA A 30 -7.31 16.72 18.95
CA ALA A 30 -6.52 15.60 19.45
C ALA A 30 -6.57 14.40 18.49
N GLU A 31 -7.70 14.16 17.86
CA GLU A 31 -7.84 13.12 16.84
C GLU A 31 -7.01 13.44 15.59
N ILE A 32 -7.09 14.66 15.08
CA ILE A 32 -6.26 15.12 13.95
C ILE A 32 -4.76 14.95 14.26
N HIS A 33 -4.33 15.31 15.47
CA HIS A 33 -2.93 15.14 15.90
C HIS A 33 -2.50 13.67 15.87
N ARG A 34 -3.34 12.75 16.33
CA ARG A 34 -3.05 11.30 16.29
C ARG A 34 -2.88 10.78 14.87
N TYR A 35 -3.75 11.22 13.96
CA TYR A 35 -3.63 10.87 12.53
C TYR A 35 -2.35 11.40 11.89
N GLN A 36 -1.91 12.62 12.27
CA GLN A 36 -0.69 13.22 11.72
C GLN A 36 0.60 12.55 12.20
N HIS A 37 0.59 11.92 13.37
CA HIS A 37 1.78 11.33 14.00
C HIS A 37 1.78 9.79 13.98
N GLY A 38 0.80 9.17 13.35
CA GLY A 38 0.72 7.70 13.26
C GLY A 38 0.68 7.03 14.63
N GLU A 39 0.00 7.63 15.61
CA GLU A 39 -0.13 7.06 16.95
C GLU A 39 -0.86 5.71 16.92
N ILE A 40 -0.48 4.83 17.83
CA ILE A 40 -1.13 3.52 17.97
C ILE A 40 -2.59 3.71 18.41
N ASN A 41 -3.50 3.08 17.70
CA ASN A 41 -4.92 3.03 18.03
C ASN A 41 -5.13 2.08 19.22
N THR A 42 -5.27 2.64 20.41
CA THR A 42 -5.46 1.85 21.65
C THR A 42 -6.77 1.06 21.71
N SER A 43 -7.74 1.39 20.85
CA SER A 43 -9.01 0.63 20.70
C SER A 43 -8.94 -0.43 19.61
N TYR A 44 -7.80 -0.58 18.92
CA TYR A 44 -7.61 -1.56 17.87
C TYR A 44 -7.83 -2.99 18.37
N LYS A 45 -8.59 -3.73 17.58
CA LYS A 45 -8.76 -5.18 17.76
C LYS A 45 -8.40 -5.88 16.44
N PRO A 46 -7.43 -6.79 16.43
CA PRO A 46 -7.04 -7.47 15.22
C PRO A 46 -8.20 -8.27 14.63
N ILE A 47 -8.32 -8.22 13.32
CA ILE A 47 -9.27 -9.07 12.58
C ILE A 47 -8.76 -10.52 12.70
N PRO A 48 -9.55 -11.44 13.27
CA PRO A 48 -9.12 -12.81 13.46
C PRO A 48 -8.81 -13.51 12.13
N LEU A 49 -7.88 -14.47 12.13
CA LEU A 49 -7.46 -15.23 10.95
C LEU A 49 -8.65 -15.75 10.12
N GLN A 50 -9.61 -16.40 10.77
CA GLN A 50 -10.80 -16.95 10.11
C GLN A 50 -11.55 -15.89 9.29
N LYS A 51 -11.69 -14.66 9.81
CA LYS A 51 -12.32 -13.57 9.09
C LYS A 51 -11.45 -13.01 7.96
N ARG A 52 -10.12 -13.04 8.12
CA ARG A 52 -9.20 -12.56 7.06
C ARG A 52 -9.21 -13.51 5.88
N VAL A 53 -9.08 -14.83 6.13
CA VAL A 53 -9.04 -15.83 5.06
C VAL A 53 -10.40 -16.14 4.43
N SER A 54 -11.51 -15.71 5.05
CA SER A 54 -12.84 -15.79 4.42
C SER A 54 -13.18 -14.61 3.52
N ARG A 55 -12.23 -13.70 3.28
CA ARG A 55 -12.40 -12.55 2.39
C ARG A 55 -11.64 -12.77 1.08
N PHE A 56 -12.18 -12.21 0.00
CA PHE A 56 -11.48 -12.17 -1.28
C PHE A 56 -10.12 -11.45 -1.13
N PRO A 57 -9.03 -11.96 -1.75
CA PRO A 57 -8.96 -13.12 -2.62
C PRO A 57 -8.70 -14.45 -1.89
N PHE A 58 -8.47 -14.45 -0.57
CA PHE A 58 -8.07 -15.63 0.18
C PHE A 58 -9.14 -16.74 0.20
N ASP A 59 -10.42 -16.37 0.17
CA ASP A 59 -11.56 -17.31 0.20
C ASP A 59 -11.65 -18.21 -1.05
N LYS A 60 -11.04 -17.79 -2.17
CA LYS A 60 -11.02 -18.49 -3.44
C LYS A 60 -9.64 -19.03 -3.82
N THR A 61 -8.66 -18.81 -2.98
CA THR A 61 -7.29 -19.15 -3.32
C THR A 61 -6.93 -20.56 -2.86
N THR A 62 -6.31 -21.33 -3.74
CA THR A 62 -5.72 -22.63 -3.41
C THR A 62 -4.22 -22.53 -3.14
N LYS A 63 -3.59 -21.50 -3.69
CA LYS A 63 -2.15 -21.26 -3.56
C LYS A 63 -1.85 -19.77 -3.62
N VAL A 64 -0.98 -19.29 -2.72
CA VAL A 64 -0.43 -17.94 -2.76
C VAL A 64 1.07 -18.04 -3.06
N LYS A 65 1.53 -17.24 -4.01
CA LYS A 65 2.95 -17.12 -4.34
C LYS A 65 3.37 -15.66 -4.27
N ILE A 66 4.52 -15.41 -3.68
CA ILE A 66 5.18 -14.11 -3.74
C ILE A 66 6.34 -14.19 -4.73
N ILE A 67 6.55 -13.11 -5.49
CA ILE A 67 7.57 -13.08 -6.55
C ILE A 67 8.38 -11.79 -6.53
N PHE A 68 9.60 -11.88 -7.08
CA PHE A 68 10.41 -10.75 -7.50
C PHE A 68 10.62 -10.84 -9.02
N TYR A 69 10.47 -9.72 -9.72
CA TYR A 69 10.58 -9.58 -11.17
C TYR A 69 11.11 -8.18 -11.55
N ASN A 70 11.37 -7.92 -12.84
CA ASN A 70 11.90 -6.64 -13.32
C ASN A 70 13.32 -6.29 -12.84
N LEU A 71 14.21 -7.29 -12.68
CA LEU A 71 15.61 -7.09 -12.30
C LEU A 71 16.37 -6.09 -13.20
N ASN A 72 16.12 -6.15 -14.48
CA ASN A 72 16.84 -5.32 -15.46
C ASN A 72 16.26 -3.89 -15.57
N TYR A 73 15.30 -3.56 -14.73
CA TYR A 73 14.66 -2.26 -14.75
C TYR A 73 15.19 -1.37 -13.61
N LYS A 74 15.98 -0.36 -13.95
CA LYS A 74 16.66 0.50 -12.96
C LYS A 74 15.76 1.37 -12.10
N GLY A 75 14.43 1.43 -12.39
CA GLY A 75 13.47 2.26 -11.64
C GLY A 75 13.66 3.76 -11.86
N ALA A 76 12.94 4.57 -11.10
CA ALA A 76 12.93 6.02 -11.24
C ALA A 76 14.30 6.68 -11.04
N LYS A 77 15.18 6.11 -10.20
CA LYS A 77 16.53 6.66 -9.97
C LYS A 77 17.42 6.66 -11.20
N GLY A 78 17.14 5.80 -12.19
CA GLY A 78 17.86 5.74 -13.47
C GLY A 78 17.22 6.60 -14.58
N TYR A 79 16.07 7.21 -14.32
CA TYR A 79 15.24 7.85 -15.34
C TYR A 79 14.98 9.34 -15.11
N THR A 80 15.79 10.01 -14.29
CA THR A 80 15.75 11.47 -14.28
C THR A 80 16.10 11.93 -15.70
N PRO A 81 15.15 12.52 -16.46
CA PRO A 81 15.47 12.99 -17.80
C PRO A 81 16.58 14.02 -17.69
N PRO A 82 17.57 14.00 -18.59
CA PRO A 82 18.55 15.05 -18.65
C PRO A 82 17.85 16.41 -18.86
N PRO A 83 18.45 17.49 -18.39
CA PRO A 83 17.89 18.82 -18.58
C PRO A 83 17.65 19.09 -20.07
N PRO A 84 16.77 20.02 -20.43
CA PRO A 84 16.53 20.41 -21.83
C PRO A 84 17.85 20.69 -22.54
N PRO A 85 18.04 20.20 -23.78
CA PRO A 85 19.32 20.31 -24.47
C PRO A 85 19.59 21.78 -24.84
N VAL A 86 20.77 22.27 -24.45
CA VAL A 86 21.26 23.61 -24.80
C VAL A 86 22.34 23.52 -25.91
N THR A 87 23.06 22.41 -25.94
CA THR A 87 24.11 22.12 -26.88
C THR A 87 23.77 20.96 -27.82
N LYS A 88 24.51 20.83 -28.93
CA LYS A 88 24.40 19.66 -29.80
C LYS A 88 24.73 18.34 -29.05
N GLN A 89 25.68 18.39 -28.10
CA GLN A 89 26.04 17.23 -27.30
C GLN A 89 24.91 16.83 -26.36
N ASP A 90 24.20 17.81 -25.76
CA ASP A 90 23.04 17.52 -24.91
C ASP A 90 21.90 16.86 -25.68
N SER A 91 21.72 17.28 -26.96
CA SER A 91 20.72 16.66 -27.85
C SER A 91 21.08 15.19 -28.15
N ILE A 92 22.35 14.87 -28.32
CA ILE A 92 22.84 13.49 -28.49
C ILE A 92 22.61 12.68 -27.20
N ASN A 93 22.98 13.25 -26.07
CA ASN A 93 22.79 12.61 -24.76
C ASN A 93 21.31 12.32 -24.47
N LEU A 94 20.42 13.28 -24.77
CA LEU A 94 18.98 13.11 -24.63
C LEU A 94 18.43 12.01 -25.55
N LYS A 95 18.90 11.94 -26.79
CA LYS A 95 18.53 10.88 -27.73
C LYS A 95 19.00 9.51 -27.23
N THR A 96 20.25 9.39 -26.80
CA THR A 96 20.81 8.17 -26.21
C THR A 96 20.05 7.73 -24.98
N TYR A 97 19.64 8.68 -24.12
CA TYR A 97 18.80 8.43 -22.98
C TYR A 97 17.46 7.77 -23.37
N TYR A 98 16.73 8.35 -24.34
CA TYR A 98 15.47 7.77 -24.82
C TYR A 98 15.64 6.43 -25.54
N GLU A 99 16.73 6.23 -26.26
CA GLU A 99 17.05 4.93 -26.86
C GLU A 99 17.33 3.86 -25.81
N ASN A 100 18.03 4.21 -24.75
CA ASN A 100 18.26 3.31 -23.61
C ASN A 100 16.97 2.99 -22.86
N LEU A 101 16.06 3.97 -22.67
CA LEU A 101 14.74 3.71 -22.10
C LEU A 101 13.96 2.65 -22.86
N LYS A 102 14.06 2.65 -24.21
CA LYS A 102 13.39 1.65 -25.05
C LYS A 102 13.97 0.24 -24.90
N LYS A 103 15.25 0.11 -24.52
CA LYS A 103 15.93 -1.19 -24.31
C LYS A 103 15.52 -1.87 -23.00
N TYR A 104 15.14 -1.08 -22.00
CA TYR A 104 14.80 -1.56 -20.66
C TYR A 104 13.30 -1.46 -20.44
N LYS A 105 12.52 -2.28 -21.16
CA LYS A 105 11.10 -2.41 -20.86
C LYS A 105 10.93 -3.16 -19.54
N SER A 106 10.12 -2.57 -18.66
CA SER A 106 9.56 -3.32 -17.54
C SER A 106 8.74 -4.48 -18.08
N VAL A 107 8.84 -5.62 -17.43
CA VAL A 107 7.92 -6.74 -17.68
C VAL A 107 6.62 -6.42 -16.97
N GLU A 108 5.50 -6.47 -17.69
CA GLU A 108 4.20 -6.31 -17.10
C GLU A 108 3.71 -7.63 -16.49
N ILE A 109 3.19 -7.58 -15.28
CA ILE A 109 2.74 -8.78 -14.57
C ILE A 109 1.69 -9.57 -15.36
N LYS A 110 0.80 -8.90 -16.08
CA LYS A 110 -0.21 -9.54 -16.92
C LYS A 110 0.39 -10.40 -18.03
N ASP A 111 1.64 -10.13 -18.44
CA ASP A 111 2.35 -10.95 -19.42
C ASP A 111 3.08 -12.10 -18.73
N LEU A 112 3.58 -11.88 -17.51
CA LEU A 112 4.20 -12.95 -16.71
C LEU A 112 3.22 -14.04 -16.30
N ILE A 113 1.99 -13.69 -15.95
CA ILE A 113 1.01 -14.68 -15.46
C ILE A 113 0.35 -15.50 -16.56
N LYS A 114 0.56 -15.17 -17.85
CA LYS A 114 0.07 -15.95 -18.99
C LYS A 114 0.86 -17.23 -19.23
N ASP A 115 2.14 -17.21 -18.87
CA ASP A 115 3.06 -18.31 -19.08
C ASP A 115 3.16 -19.21 -17.86
N ILE A 116 3.19 -20.53 -18.07
CA ILE A 116 3.41 -21.52 -17.02
C ILE A 116 4.81 -21.37 -16.40
N ASN A 117 5.81 -20.97 -17.19
CA ASN A 117 7.17 -20.67 -16.78
C ASN A 117 7.60 -19.28 -17.29
N PRO A 118 7.14 -18.20 -16.69
CA PRO A 118 7.44 -16.86 -17.16
C PRO A 118 8.93 -16.52 -16.98
N LYS A 119 9.61 -16.19 -18.07
CA LYS A 119 11.04 -15.85 -18.09
C LYS A 119 11.41 -14.59 -17.30
N GLY A 120 10.44 -13.84 -16.80
CA GLY A 120 10.66 -12.58 -16.07
C GLY A 120 10.67 -12.73 -14.55
N ILE A 121 10.24 -13.86 -14.01
CA ILE A 121 10.28 -14.12 -12.57
C ILE A 121 11.67 -14.62 -12.19
N GLN A 122 12.34 -13.88 -11.32
CA GLN A 122 13.71 -14.22 -10.89
C GLN A 122 13.74 -14.93 -9.54
N GLU A 123 12.86 -14.53 -8.65
CA GLU A 123 12.70 -15.17 -7.36
C GLU A 123 11.23 -15.43 -7.13
N SER A 124 10.90 -16.55 -6.52
CA SER A 124 9.52 -16.86 -6.16
C SER A 124 9.48 -17.79 -4.95
N LYS A 125 8.44 -17.63 -4.16
CA LYS A 125 8.14 -18.52 -3.04
C LYS A 125 6.64 -18.78 -2.96
N THR A 126 6.28 -20.05 -2.91
CA THR A 126 4.93 -20.48 -2.54
C THR A 126 4.81 -20.45 -1.03
N LEU A 127 3.78 -19.78 -0.53
CA LEU A 127 3.55 -19.62 0.90
C LEU A 127 2.83 -20.85 1.48
N ASN A 128 3.26 -21.28 2.67
CA ASN A 128 2.54 -22.24 3.46
C ASN A 128 1.42 -21.57 4.30
N LEU A 129 0.60 -22.33 5.00
CA LEU A 129 -0.54 -21.82 5.76
C LEU A 129 -0.15 -20.81 6.84
N THR A 130 0.98 -21.00 7.51
CA THR A 130 1.49 -20.06 8.52
C THR A 130 1.88 -18.75 7.85
N GLU A 131 2.58 -18.81 6.74
CA GLU A 131 2.99 -17.63 5.97
C GLU A 131 1.80 -16.88 5.34
N ILE A 132 0.75 -17.61 4.92
CA ILE A 132 -0.52 -17.00 4.48
C ILE A 132 -1.21 -16.29 5.66
N SER A 133 -1.17 -16.87 6.85
CA SER A 133 -1.67 -16.21 8.06
C SER A 133 -0.93 -14.92 8.36
N GLU A 134 0.42 -14.93 8.28
CA GLU A 134 1.26 -13.74 8.46
C GLU A 134 0.96 -12.68 7.39
N LEU A 135 0.92 -13.06 6.11
CA LEU A 135 0.59 -12.16 5.01
C LEU A 135 -0.79 -11.51 5.18
N SER A 136 -1.80 -12.31 5.50
CA SER A 136 -3.14 -11.78 5.72
C SER A 136 -3.21 -10.85 6.94
N ASP A 137 -2.36 -11.07 7.96
CA ASP A 137 -2.25 -10.16 9.11
C ASP A 137 -1.68 -8.80 8.68
N VAL A 138 -0.61 -8.81 7.90
CA VAL A 138 -0.02 -7.59 7.36
C VAL A 138 -1.04 -6.82 6.51
N LEU A 139 -1.71 -7.49 5.57
CA LEU A 139 -2.65 -6.85 4.65
C LEU A 139 -3.89 -6.27 5.34
N TYR A 140 -4.46 -6.98 6.33
CA TYR A 140 -5.73 -6.57 6.94
C TYR A 140 -5.58 -5.83 8.27
N ASN A 141 -4.46 -5.97 8.95
CA ASN A 141 -4.35 -5.48 10.31
C ASN A 141 -3.35 -4.34 10.47
N THR A 142 -2.34 -4.19 9.59
CA THR A 142 -1.31 -3.16 9.78
C THR A 142 -1.92 -1.76 9.87
N CYS A 143 -2.74 -1.36 8.92
CA CYS A 143 -3.27 0.01 8.90
C CYS A 143 -4.26 0.29 10.02
N HIS A 144 -5.00 -0.70 10.47
CA HIS A 144 -5.92 -0.53 11.61
C HIS A 144 -5.22 -0.37 12.97
N LYS A 145 -3.93 -0.76 13.07
CA LYS A 145 -3.14 -0.59 14.32
C LYS A 145 -2.84 0.86 14.63
N TYR A 146 -2.93 1.75 13.66
CA TYR A 146 -2.50 3.14 13.77
C TYR A 146 -3.64 4.10 13.45
N TYR A 147 -3.57 5.31 14.00
CA TYR A 147 -4.30 6.44 13.46
C TYR A 147 -3.50 6.93 12.26
N VAL A 148 -4.00 6.75 11.04
CA VAL A 148 -3.27 7.09 9.81
C VAL A 148 -3.97 8.20 9.06
N SER A 149 -3.22 9.18 8.61
CA SER A 149 -3.63 10.07 7.53
C SER A 149 -3.26 9.42 6.19
N TYR A 150 -4.02 9.73 5.15
CA TYR A 150 -3.83 9.19 3.81
C TYR A 150 -2.39 9.33 3.34
N THR A 151 -1.86 8.26 2.73
CA THR A 151 -0.56 8.28 2.06
C THR A 151 -0.64 9.12 0.79
N SER A 152 0.32 10.03 0.61
CA SER A 152 0.59 10.58 -0.72
C SER A 152 1.30 9.49 -1.53
N GLN A 153 0.66 8.97 -2.56
CA GLN A 153 1.36 8.13 -3.53
C GLN A 153 2.41 8.98 -4.26
N SER A 154 3.63 8.47 -4.35
CA SER A 154 4.63 9.07 -5.22
C SER A 154 4.16 8.96 -6.68
N GLY A 155 4.48 9.96 -7.52
CA GLY A 155 4.08 9.95 -8.93
C GLY A 155 4.80 8.91 -9.80
N CYS A 156 5.53 7.96 -9.20
CA CYS A 156 6.19 6.84 -9.87
C CYS A 156 5.57 5.52 -9.44
N PHE A 157 5.48 4.55 -10.36
CA PHE A 157 5.11 3.18 -10.04
C PHE A 157 5.97 2.22 -10.86
N PHE A 158 6.92 1.56 -10.20
CA PHE A 158 7.85 0.61 -10.80
C PHE A 158 7.86 -0.67 -9.99
N PRO A 159 6.82 -1.52 -10.14
CA PRO A 159 6.68 -2.70 -9.32
C PRO A 159 7.77 -3.73 -9.64
N ARG A 160 8.36 -4.31 -8.57
CA ARG A 160 9.34 -5.38 -8.63
C ARG A 160 8.86 -6.63 -7.91
N ASN A 161 7.91 -6.47 -7.04
CA ASN A 161 7.36 -7.55 -6.24
C ASN A 161 5.86 -7.70 -6.51
N ALA A 162 5.38 -8.92 -6.38
CA ALA A 162 3.95 -9.18 -6.46
C ALA A 162 3.54 -10.33 -5.54
N ILE A 163 2.25 -10.31 -5.18
CA ILE A 163 1.54 -11.40 -4.51
C ILE A 163 0.57 -11.96 -5.53
N LEU A 164 0.68 -13.24 -5.86
CA LEU A 164 -0.15 -13.94 -6.83
C LEU A 164 -1.08 -14.92 -6.12
N PHE A 165 -2.36 -14.85 -6.42
CA PHE A 165 -3.40 -15.74 -5.91
C PHE A 165 -3.87 -16.68 -7.01
N TYR A 166 -3.82 -17.98 -6.78
CA TYR A 166 -4.12 -19.02 -7.74
C TYR A 166 -5.45 -19.71 -7.43
N ASP A 167 -6.21 -20.01 -8.49
CA ASP A 167 -7.43 -20.80 -8.44
C ASP A 167 -7.15 -22.32 -8.43
N GLU A 168 -8.22 -23.13 -8.41
CA GLU A 168 -8.14 -24.60 -8.46
C GLU A 168 -7.54 -25.15 -9.78
N SER A 169 -7.55 -24.34 -10.83
CA SER A 169 -6.94 -24.66 -12.13
C SER A 169 -5.50 -24.22 -12.25
N ASP A 170 -4.88 -23.82 -11.15
CA ASP A 170 -3.51 -23.28 -11.06
C ASP A 170 -3.28 -22.03 -11.91
N ARG A 171 -4.33 -21.21 -12.10
CA ARG A 171 -4.27 -19.94 -12.83
C ARG A 171 -4.32 -18.78 -11.84
N VAL A 172 -3.56 -17.74 -12.14
CA VAL A 172 -3.64 -16.50 -11.35
C VAL A 172 -4.95 -15.78 -11.66
N PHE A 173 -5.80 -15.63 -10.66
CA PHE A 173 -7.07 -14.93 -10.76
C PHE A 173 -7.05 -13.53 -10.08
N ALA A 174 -6.11 -13.33 -9.16
CA ALA A 174 -5.91 -12.05 -8.49
C ALA A 174 -4.44 -11.83 -8.17
N TYR A 175 -4.01 -10.56 -8.09
CA TYR A 175 -2.65 -10.22 -7.69
C TYR A 175 -2.57 -8.81 -7.09
N PHE A 176 -1.53 -8.58 -6.30
CA PHE A 176 -1.01 -7.26 -5.96
C PHE A 176 0.35 -7.06 -6.64
N GLU A 177 0.53 -5.94 -7.34
CA GLU A 177 1.83 -5.43 -7.74
C GLU A 177 2.30 -4.39 -6.72
N ILE A 178 3.55 -4.48 -6.29
CA ILE A 178 4.08 -3.67 -5.20
C ILE A 178 5.36 -2.98 -5.66
N CYS A 179 5.39 -1.66 -5.52
CA CYS A 179 6.59 -0.85 -5.61
C CYS A 179 6.98 -0.37 -4.21
N PHE A 180 7.95 -1.01 -3.58
CA PHE A 180 8.42 -0.59 -2.26
C PHE A 180 9.15 0.76 -2.32
N GLU A 181 9.94 1.01 -3.37
CA GLU A 181 10.64 2.29 -3.58
C GLU A 181 9.69 3.48 -3.74
N CYS A 182 8.47 3.23 -4.23
CA CYS A 182 7.47 4.24 -4.53
C CYS A 182 6.34 4.31 -3.49
N SER A 183 6.32 3.40 -2.51
CA SER A 183 5.19 3.19 -1.60
C SER A 183 3.87 3.08 -2.37
N GLY A 184 3.89 2.28 -3.45
CA GLY A 184 2.75 2.07 -4.36
C GLY A 184 2.33 0.61 -4.41
N ILE A 185 1.02 0.40 -4.52
CA ILE A 185 0.41 -0.92 -4.71
C ILE A 185 -0.73 -0.81 -5.71
N GLU A 186 -0.77 -1.71 -6.67
CA GLU A 186 -1.89 -1.88 -7.59
C GLU A 186 -2.43 -3.31 -7.49
N SER A 187 -3.69 -3.49 -7.84
CA SER A 187 -4.34 -4.79 -7.74
C SER A 187 -5.10 -5.18 -8.98
N PHE A 188 -5.26 -6.47 -9.16
CA PHE A 188 -6.22 -7.06 -10.07
C PHE A 188 -7.04 -8.13 -9.32
N PRO A 189 -8.36 -8.07 -9.39
CA PRO A 189 -9.16 -6.97 -9.95
C PRO A 189 -8.96 -5.67 -9.17
N LYS A 190 -9.24 -4.51 -9.80
CA LYS A 190 -8.97 -3.19 -9.22
C LYS A 190 -9.73 -2.92 -7.92
N ASP A 191 -10.96 -3.41 -7.83
CA ASP A 191 -11.84 -3.31 -6.67
C ASP A 191 -11.36 -4.14 -5.46
N MET A 192 -10.37 -5.01 -5.66
CA MET A 192 -9.76 -5.76 -4.55
C MET A 192 -9.15 -4.82 -3.51
N MET A 193 -8.59 -3.68 -3.93
CA MET A 193 -8.03 -2.69 -3.00
C MET A 193 -9.06 -2.06 -2.06
N ASP A 194 -10.34 -2.03 -2.44
CA ASP A 194 -11.41 -1.49 -1.59
C ASP A 194 -11.61 -2.31 -0.31
N SER A 195 -11.12 -3.55 -0.31
CA SER A 195 -11.14 -4.46 0.85
C SER A 195 -9.96 -4.28 1.79
N PHE A 196 -8.96 -3.51 1.40
CA PHE A 196 -7.72 -3.28 2.15
C PHE A 196 -7.49 -1.78 2.33
N GLU A 197 -7.10 -1.38 3.53
CA GLU A 197 -6.64 -0.01 3.74
C GLU A 197 -5.15 0.07 3.41
N ALA A 198 -4.78 0.93 2.45
CA ALA A 198 -3.39 1.26 2.22
C ALA A 198 -2.98 2.44 3.09
N CYS A 199 -1.89 2.30 3.83
CA CYS A 199 -1.33 3.33 4.70
C CYS A 199 0.20 3.29 4.62
N GLU A 200 0.86 4.32 5.11
CA GLU A 200 2.32 4.42 5.10
C GLU A 200 3.04 3.24 5.79
N PHE A 201 2.41 2.64 6.80
CA PHE A 201 2.97 1.50 7.55
C PHE A 201 2.83 0.16 6.81
N LEU A 202 1.94 0.06 5.82
CA LEU A 202 1.74 -1.18 5.07
C LEU A 202 2.98 -1.58 4.28
N TYR A 203 3.63 -0.61 3.64
CA TYR A 203 4.77 -0.88 2.77
C TYR A 203 5.99 -1.42 3.52
N PRO A 204 6.45 -0.81 4.64
CA PRO A 204 7.53 -1.36 5.44
C PRO A 204 7.21 -2.75 6.01
N ASP A 205 5.98 -3.01 6.45
CA ASP A 205 5.57 -4.31 6.98
C ASP A 205 5.54 -5.37 5.87
N LEU A 206 5.02 -5.05 4.68
CA LEU A 206 5.08 -5.94 3.52
C LEU A 206 6.51 -6.19 3.07
N GLU A 207 7.33 -5.15 2.99
CA GLU A 207 8.73 -5.29 2.59
C GLU A 207 9.49 -6.21 3.54
N LYS A 208 9.30 -6.01 4.85
CA LYS A 208 9.86 -6.89 5.88
C LYS A 208 9.38 -8.34 5.71
N PHE A 209 8.09 -8.54 5.40
CA PHE A 209 7.55 -9.87 5.12
C PHE A 209 8.27 -10.52 3.94
N PHE A 210 8.41 -9.82 2.80
CA PHE A 210 9.11 -10.34 1.62
C PHE A 210 10.57 -10.68 1.93
N LYS A 211 11.33 -9.79 2.57
CA LYS A 211 12.73 -10.00 2.99
C LYS A 211 12.87 -11.20 3.92
N ASN A 212 11.97 -11.37 4.89
CA ASN A 212 11.96 -12.53 5.80
C ASN A 212 11.67 -13.85 5.08
N LYS A 213 11.06 -13.81 3.91
CA LYS A 213 10.83 -15.00 3.07
C LYS A 213 11.94 -15.22 2.04
N GLY A 214 13.00 -14.42 2.08
CA GLY A 214 14.20 -14.54 1.25
C GLY A 214 14.05 -13.91 -0.13
N LEU A 215 13.08 -13.01 -0.35
CA LEU A 215 12.93 -12.31 -1.61
C LEU A 215 13.59 -10.94 -1.56
N THR A 216 14.18 -10.57 -2.70
CA THR A 216 14.72 -9.23 -2.96
C THR A 216 13.56 -8.24 -3.13
N THR A 217 13.71 -7.04 -2.59
CA THR A 217 12.68 -5.98 -2.66
C THR A 217 13.18 -4.71 -3.35
N GLU A 218 14.47 -4.65 -3.63
CA GLU A 218 15.16 -3.50 -4.22
C GLU A 218 15.84 -3.89 -5.53
N TYR A 219 16.14 -2.88 -6.35
CA TYR A 219 16.94 -3.09 -7.55
C TYR A 219 18.34 -3.58 -7.18
N VAL A 220 18.77 -4.65 -7.86
CA VAL A 220 20.15 -5.17 -7.78
C VAL A 220 20.85 -4.80 -9.09
N PRO A 221 21.92 -3.96 -9.06
CA PRO A 221 22.63 -3.50 -10.25
C PRO A 221 23.42 -4.61 -10.96
#